data_9a414155179906324419408e77095908
#
_entry.id   9a414155179906324419408e77095908
#
_cell.length_a   1.000
_cell.length_b   1.000
_cell.length_c   1.000
_cell.angle_alpha   90.00
_cell.angle_beta   90.00
_cell.angle_gamma   90.00
#
_symmetry.space_group_name_H-M   'P 1'
#
loop_
_entity.id
_entity.type
_entity.pdbx_description
1 polymer ?
#
loop_
_entity_poly.entity_id
_entity_poly.type
_entity_poly.pdbx_seq_one_letter_code
_entity_poly.pdbx_strand_id
1 'polypeptide(L)'
;MQGKAHKAGLGIYPTVTLADARKVALSYRKLIHKGVNPIDEVKRLKQETRRVVPTFNQAAARYILKQRHEWRNKKHTKQWISTLRNHANPTIGAKLVTEITKDDVLKVLKPIWLTKTETAKRVQGRIENILDWCFAMDYTAELNPARWQGNLDKLLQSPAKIKKMNNNGVERHHPAMPYEE
;
A
#
# COMPACT_ATOMS: atom_id res chain seq x y z
N MET A 1 -16.38 33.08 4.74
CA MET A 1 -16.86 32.63 6.08
C MET A 1 -18.13 33.35 6.38
N GLN A 2 -19.27 32.67 6.37
CA GLN A 2 -20.58 33.26 6.56
C GLN A 2 -20.82 33.48 8.06
N GLY A 3 -20.51 34.68 8.59
CA GLY A 3 -21.05 35.33 9.78
C GLY A 3 -21.36 34.56 11.09
N LYS A 4 -21.11 33.24 11.18
CA LYS A 4 -21.34 32.49 12.41
C LYS A 4 -20.11 32.44 13.28
N ALA A 5 -20.23 32.89 14.53
CA ALA A 5 -19.16 32.75 15.51
C ALA A 5 -18.96 31.28 15.90
N HIS A 6 -17.76 30.78 15.84
CA HIS A 6 -17.38 29.43 16.26
C HIS A 6 -16.46 29.50 17.47
N LYS A 7 -16.66 28.60 18.45
CA LYS A 7 -15.81 28.48 19.63
C LYS A 7 -14.80 27.36 19.41
N ALA A 8 -13.51 27.64 19.59
CA ALA A 8 -12.44 26.66 19.55
C ALA A 8 -11.79 26.55 20.94
N GLY A 9 -11.70 25.33 21.49
CA GLY A 9 -11.00 25.09 22.75
C GLY A 9 -9.50 25.24 22.57
N LEU A 10 -8.83 25.96 23.49
CA LEU A 10 -7.39 26.20 23.48
C LEU A 10 -6.62 25.22 24.40
N GLY A 11 -7.32 24.38 25.15
CA GLY A 11 -6.77 23.41 26.11
C GLY A 11 -7.37 23.55 27.52
N ILE A 12 -6.96 22.69 28.44
CA ILE A 12 -7.46 22.61 29.81
C ILE A 12 -6.39 23.17 30.78
N TYR A 13 -6.78 24.13 31.60
CA TYR A 13 -5.94 24.61 32.71
C TYR A 13 -5.88 23.54 33.83
N PRO A 14 -4.73 23.30 34.50
CA PRO A 14 -3.44 24.00 34.36
C PRO A 14 -2.49 23.38 33.30
N THR A 15 -2.89 22.33 32.58
CA THR A 15 -2.05 21.65 31.59
C THR A 15 -1.61 22.60 30.45
N VAL A 16 -2.50 23.52 30.08
CA VAL A 16 -2.19 24.58 29.09
C VAL A 16 -2.12 25.91 29.83
N THR A 17 -0.95 26.53 29.82
CA THR A 17 -0.75 27.85 30.44
C THR A 17 -1.39 28.96 29.60
N LEU A 18 -1.60 30.13 30.20
CA LEU A 18 -2.11 31.31 29.48
C LEU A 18 -1.20 31.72 28.31
N ALA A 19 0.11 31.54 28.46
CA ALA A 19 1.08 31.81 27.42
C ALA A 19 0.90 30.85 26.23
N ASP A 20 0.68 29.57 26.49
CA ASP A 20 0.44 28.57 25.44
C ASP A 20 -0.90 28.76 24.74
N ALA A 21 -1.94 29.09 25.52
CA ALA A 21 -3.25 29.43 24.94
C ALA A 21 -3.17 30.63 23.98
N ARG A 22 -2.39 31.66 24.33
CA ARG A 22 -2.13 32.81 23.47
C ARG A 22 -1.40 32.43 22.19
N LYS A 23 -0.40 31.53 22.23
CA LYS A 23 0.29 31.00 21.05
C LYS A 23 -0.67 30.27 20.12
N VAL A 24 -1.54 29.41 20.68
CA VAL A 24 -2.56 28.68 19.90
C VAL A 24 -3.56 29.67 19.27
N ALA A 25 -4.03 30.65 20.02
CA ALA A 25 -4.94 31.68 19.49
C ALA A 25 -4.30 32.46 18.34
N LEU A 26 -3.01 32.78 18.43
CA LEU A 26 -2.27 33.46 17.37
C LEU A 26 -2.17 32.58 16.11
N SER A 27 -1.91 31.29 16.27
CA SER A 27 -1.87 30.35 15.13
C SER A 27 -3.23 30.27 14.42
N TYR A 28 -4.33 30.24 15.17
CA TYR A 28 -5.69 30.27 14.61
C TYR A 28 -5.99 31.55 13.83
N ARG A 29 -5.56 32.71 14.35
CA ARG A 29 -5.68 33.99 13.62
C ARG A 29 -4.90 34.00 12.32
N LYS A 30 -3.67 33.42 12.30
CA LYS A 30 -2.89 33.27 11.07
C LYS A 30 -3.59 32.37 10.03
N LEU A 31 -4.25 31.29 10.45
CA LEU A 31 -5.03 30.44 9.56
C LEU A 31 -6.23 31.17 8.98
N ILE A 32 -6.98 31.91 9.82
CA ILE A 32 -8.10 32.74 9.36
C ILE A 32 -7.66 33.78 8.35
N HIS A 33 -6.52 34.44 8.58
CA HIS A 33 -5.97 35.40 7.64
C HIS A 33 -5.61 34.78 6.27
N LYS A 34 -5.26 33.48 6.26
CA LYS A 34 -5.04 32.68 5.04
C LYS A 34 -6.33 32.13 4.43
N GLY A 35 -7.51 32.46 4.96
CA GLY A 35 -8.79 31.92 4.50
C GLY A 35 -9.10 30.48 4.94
N VAL A 36 -8.28 29.90 5.82
CA VAL A 36 -8.43 28.51 6.32
C VAL A 36 -9.22 28.53 7.62
N ASN A 37 -10.24 27.65 7.75
CA ASN A 37 -10.98 27.48 8.99
C ASN A 37 -10.13 26.68 10.01
N PRO A 38 -9.71 27.26 11.16
CA PRO A 38 -8.88 26.58 12.14
C PRO A 38 -9.49 25.32 12.72
N ILE A 39 -10.83 25.26 12.84
CA ILE A 39 -11.55 24.10 13.39
C ILE A 39 -11.45 22.91 12.44
N ASP A 40 -11.61 23.16 11.14
CA ASP A 40 -11.51 22.12 10.12
C ASP A 40 -10.07 21.64 9.98
N GLU A 41 -9.11 22.56 10.07
CA GLU A 41 -7.69 22.21 10.05
C GLU A 41 -7.27 21.37 11.25
N VAL A 42 -7.72 21.71 12.46
CA VAL A 42 -7.48 20.88 13.67
C VAL A 42 -8.15 19.51 13.55
N LYS A 43 -9.35 19.43 12.97
CA LYS A 43 -10.01 18.14 12.71
C LYS A 43 -9.22 17.32 11.71
N ARG A 44 -8.74 17.93 10.62
CA ARG A 44 -7.91 17.29 9.61
C ARG A 44 -6.63 16.71 10.22
N LEU A 45 -5.89 17.52 10.97
CA LEU A 45 -4.66 17.10 11.67
C LEU A 45 -4.92 15.98 12.68
N LYS A 46 -6.01 16.05 13.45
CA LYS A 46 -6.41 14.97 14.38
C LYS A 46 -6.79 13.68 13.66
N GLN A 47 -7.42 13.77 12.50
CA GLN A 47 -7.73 12.59 11.67
C GLN A 47 -6.46 11.96 11.09
N GLU A 48 -5.52 12.78 10.62
CA GLU A 48 -4.22 12.32 10.13
C GLU A 48 -3.40 11.64 11.23
N THR A 49 -3.35 12.23 12.43
CA THR A 49 -2.65 11.65 13.59
C THR A 49 -3.34 10.37 14.11
N ARG A 50 -4.66 10.22 13.91
CA ARG A 50 -5.41 9.00 14.28
C ARG A 50 -5.31 7.88 13.26
N ARG A 51 -4.83 8.14 12.05
CA ARG A 51 -4.57 7.09 11.06
C ARG A 51 -3.33 6.33 11.48
N VAL A 52 -3.54 5.29 12.29
CA VAL A 52 -2.46 4.34 12.60
C VAL A 52 -2.05 3.67 11.31
N VAL A 53 -0.87 4.03 10.83
CA VAL A 53 -0.28 3.43 9.63
C VAL A 53 -0.14 1.93 9.89
N PRO A 54 -0.75 1.05 9.07
CA PRO A 54 -0.68 -0.38 9.30
C PRO A 54 0.67 -0.95 8.88
N THR A 55 1.05 -2.07 9.45
CA THR A 55 2.10 -2.92 8.89
C THR A 55 1.60 -3.59 7.60
N PHE A 56 2.52 -4.09 6.78
CA PHE A 56 2.15 -4.81 5.56
C PHE A 56 1.23 -6.00 5.83
N ASN A 57 1.49 -6.77 6.90
CA ASN A 57 0.63 -7.89 7.30
C ASN A 57 -0.80 -7.44 7.64
N GLN A 58 -0.93 -6.33 8.36
CA GLN A 58 -2.24 -5.76 8.72
C GLN A 58 -2.97 -5.24 7.47
N ALA A 59 -2.25 -4.56 6.58
CA ALA A 59 -2.80 -4.07 5.33
C ALA A 59 -3.25 -5.22 4.43
N ALA A 60 -2.42 -6.26 4.27
CA ALA A 60 -2.75 -7.46 3.51
C ALA A 60 -4.00 -8.17 4.05
N ALA A 61 -4.10 -8.32 5.38
CA ALA A 61 -5.27 -8.94 6.00
C ALA A 61 -6.56 -8.13 5.73
N ARG A 62 -6.51 -6.80 5.87
CA ARG A 62 -7.64 -5.91 5.59
C ARG A 62 -8.04 -5.94 4.11
N TYR A 63 -7.06 -5.90 3.21
CA TYR A 63 -7.27 -5.99 1.76
C TYR A 63 -7.93 -7.30 1.38
N ILE A 64 -7.39 -8.44 1.84
CA ILE A 64 -7.95 -9.78 1.58
C ILE A 64 -9.36 -9.91 2.15
N LEU A 65 -9.62 -9.38 3.36
CA LEU A 65 -10.95 -9.40 3.97
C LEU A 65 -11.97 -8.64 3.12
N LYS A 66 -11.59 -7.47 2.58
CA LYS A 66 -12.43 -6.69 1.66
C LYS A 66 -12.70 -7.49 0.37
N GLN A 67 -11.66 -8.01 -0.26
CA GLN A 67 -11.76 -8.65 -1.56
C GLN A 67 -12.41 -10.05 -1.53
N ARG A 68 -12.42 -10.72 -0.38
CA ARG A 68 -12.99 -12.07 -0.28
C ARG A 68 -14.47 -12.16 -0.67
N HIS A 69 -15.22 -11.05 -0.53
CA HIS A 69 -16.62 -10.99 -0.92
C HIS A 69 -16.81 -10.92 -2.45
N GLU A 70 -15.81 -10.39 -3.15
CA GLU A 70 -15.78 -10.30 -4.61
C GLU A 70 -15.24 -11.60 -5.25
N TRP A 71 -14.40 -12.34 -4.51
CA TRP A 71 -13.80 -13.55 -5.01
C TRP A 71 -14.74 -14.75 -4.89
N ARG A 72 -15.25 -15.22 -6.02
CA ARG A 72 -16.14 -16.39 -6.10
C ARG A 72 -15.50 -17.69 -5.56
N ASN A 73 -14.17 -17.82 -5.61
CA ASN A 73 -13.46 -19.07 -5.29
C ASN A 73 -12.67 -18.95 -3.98
N LYS A 74 -13.07 -19.71 -2.95
CA LYS A 74 -12.37 -19.80 -1.65
C LYS A 74 -10.91 -20.26 -1.78
N LYS A 75 -10.57 -21.07 -2.82
CA LYS A 75 -9.18 -21.49 -3.09
C LYS A 75 -8.29 -20.29 -3.43
N HIS A 76 -8.83 -19.28 -4.11
CA HIS A 76 -8.12 -18.07 -4.45
C HIS A 76 -7.65 -17.29 -3.20
N THR A 77 -8.53 -17.12 -2.22
CA THR A 77 -8.19 -16.48 -0.93
C THR A 77 -7.07 -17.24 -0.21
N LYS A 78 -7.15 -18.57 -0.13
CA LYS A 78 -6.10 -19.40 0.48
C LYS A 78 -4.76 -19.24 -0.24
N GLN A 79 -4.76 -19.18 -1.56
CA GLN A 79 -3.54 -18.95 -2.36
C GLN A 79 -2.92 -17.57 -2.13
N TRP A 80 -3.74 -16.52 -1.95
CA TRP A 80 -3.24 -15.20 -1.60
C TRP A 80 -2.50 -15.23 -0.26
N ILE A 81 -3.16 -15.78 0.77
CA ILE A 81 -2.61 -15.86 2.12
C ILE A 81 -1.31 -16.67 2.14
N SER A 82 -1.32 -17.88 1.57
CA SER A 82 -0.14 -18.76 1.58
C SER A 82 1.04 -18.15 0.82
N THR A 83 0.78 -17.53 -0.32
CA THR A 83 1.84 -16.93 -1.14
C THR A 83 2.48 -15.72 -0.45
N LEU A 84 1.66 -14.83 0.14
CA LEU A 84 2.19 -13.70 0.89
C LEU A 84 2.94 -14.15 2.14
N ARG A 85 2.41 -15.13 2.89
CA ARG A 85 3.06 -15.70 4.08
C ARG A 85 4.44 -16.27 3.75
N ASN A 86 4.55 -17.00 2.65
CA ASN A 86 5.79 -17.71 2.32
C ASN A 86 6.85 -16.81 1.70
N HIS A 87 6.46 -15.75 0.99
CA HIS A 87 7.42 -14.96 0.22
C HIS A 87 7.54 -13.50 0.67
N ALA A 88 6.44 -12.81 0.96
CA ALA A 88 6.45 -11.38 1.28
C ALA A 88 6.64 -11.13 2.79
N ASN A 89 5.86 -11.83 3.63
CA ASN A 89 5.83 -11.57 5.07
C ASN A 89 7.17 -11.69 5.79
N PRO A 90 8.06 -12.65 5.45
CA PRO A 90 9.36 -12.75 6.12
C PRO A 90 10.22 -11.48 5.98
N THR A 91 10.05 -10.75 4.87
CA THR A 91 10.87 -9.57 4.56
C THR A 91 10.16 -8.26 4.89
N ILE A 92 8.89 -8.12 4.50
CA ILE A 92 8.16 -6.85 4.59
C ILE A 92 6.96 -6.89 5.54
N GLY A 93 6.59 -8.06 6.06
CA GLY A 93 5.36 -8.25 6.82
C GLY A 93 5.22 -7.37 8.06
N ALA A 94 6.30 -7.17 8.80
CA ALA A 94 6.34 -6.37 10.03
C ALA A 94 6.60 -4.87 9.77
N LYS A 95 7.03 -4.49 8.55
CA LYS A 95 7.29 -3.09 8.18
C LYS A 95 6.00 -2.30 8.05
N LEU A 96 6.04 -1.04 8.45
CA LEU A 96 4.97 -0.10 8.13
C LEU A 96 4.87 0.08 6.62
N VAL A 97 3.66 0.24 6.08
CA VAL A 97 3.48 0.39 4.62
C VAL A 97 4.19 1.62 4.05
N THR A 98 4.44 2.64 4.89
CA THR A 98 5.23 3.84 4.55
C THR A 98 6.74 3.61 4.53
N GLU A 99 7.23 2.51 5.11
CA GLU A 99 8.66 2.20 5.21
C GLU A 99 9.11 1.17 4.17
N ILE A 100 8.18 0.65 3.38
CA ILE A 100 8.49 -0.35 2.35
C ILE A 100 9.13 0.34 1.16
N THR A 101 10.39 -0.02 0.92
CA THR A 101 11.17 0.51 -0.20
C THR A 101 11.15 -0.45 -1.40
N LYS A 102 11.61 0.07 -2.54
CA LYS A 102 11.85 -0.74 -3.74
C LYS A 102 12.84 -1.88 -3.48
N ASP A 103 13.88 -1.62 -2.69
CA ASP A 103 14.88 -2.63 -2.34
C ASP A 103 14.28 -3.77 -1.50
N ASP A 104 13.33 -3.47 -0.65
CA ASP A 104 12.62 -4.49 0.12
C ASP A 104 11.78 -5.39 -0.80
N VAL A 105 11.09 -4.80 -1.78
CA VAL A 105 10.35 -5.56 -2.78
C VAL A 105 11.30 -6.43 -3.63
N LEU A 106 12.44 -5.89 -4.02
CA LEU A 106 13.46 -6.66 -4.75
C LEU A 106 14.03 -7.80 -3.90
N LYS A 107 14.24 -7.62 -2.59
CA LYS A 107 14.66 -8.71 -1.69
C LYS A 107 13.64 -9.85 -1.63
N VAL A 108 12.35 -9.54 -1.71
CA VAL A 108 11.28 -10.55 -1.79
C VAL A 108 11.32 -11.29 -3.12
N LEU A 109 11.50 -10.57 -4.23
CA LEU A 109 11.33 -11.12 -5.58
C LEU A 109 12.57 -11.83 -6.13
N LYS A 110 13.77 -11.27 -5.93
CA LYS A 110 15.04 -11.80 -6.51
C LYS A 110 15.23 -13.30 -6.28
N PRO A 111 15.01 -13.86 -5.07
CA PRO A 111 15.24 -15.29 -4.83
C PRO A 111 14.39 -16.23 -5.69
N ILE A 112 13.21 -15.76 -6.10
CA ILE A 112 12.24 -16.56 -6.84
C ILE A 112 12.03 -16.10 -8.29
N TRP A 113 12.64 -14.98 -8.70
CA TRP A 113 12.35 -14.36 -9.98
C TRP A 113 12.76 -15.22 -11.17
N LEU A 114 13.95 -15.81 -11.11
CA LEU A 114 14.48 -16.66 -12.19
C LEU A 114 14.03 -18.12 -12.09
N THR A 115 13.83 -18.64 -10.87
CA THR A 115 13.54 -20.05 -10.62
C THR A 115 12.05 -20.37 -10.63
N LYS A 116 11.21 -19.46 -10.13
CA LYS A 116 9.73 -19.59 -9.99
C LYS A 116 9.04 -18.35 -10.53
N THR A 117 9.33 -17.98 -11.77
CA THR A 117 8.92 -16.71 -12.39
C THR A 117 7.42 -16.43 -12.29
N GLU A 118 6.56 -17.43 -12.55
CA GLU A 118 5.11 -17.26 -12.43
C GLU A 118 4.67 -16.97 -10.98
N THR A 119 5.30 -17.63 -10.01
CA THR A 119 5.05 -17.35 -8.59
C THR A 119 5.52 -15.95 -8.23
N ALA A 120 6.73 -15.58 -8.66
CA ALA A 120 7.30 -14.26 -8.41
C ALA A 120 6.43 -13.13 -8.99
N LYS A 121 5.94 -13.28 -10.22
CA LYS A 121 4.99 -12.35 -10.85
C LYS A 121 3.70 -12.21 -10.03
N ARG A 122 3.14 -13.32 -9.54
CA ARG A 122 1.95 -13.30 -8.69
C ARG A 122 2.23 -12.62 -7.35
N VAL A 123 3.40 -12.86 -6.73
CA VAL A 123 3.82 -12.20 -5.49
C VAL A 123 3.93 -10.69 -5.73
N GLN A 124 4.62 -10.27 -6.79
CA GLN A 124 4.77 -8.87 -7.15
C GLN A 124 3.40 -8.19 -7.31
N GLY A 125 2.50 -8.72 -8.15
CA GLY A 125 1.18 -8.14 -8.37
C GLY A 125 0.31 -8.10 -7.11
N ARG A 126 0.48 -9.05 -6.18
CA ARG A 126 -0.22 -9.02 -4.88
C ARG A 126 0.30 -7.92 -3.97
N ILE A 127 1.62 -7.72 -3.91
CA ILE A 127 2.23 -6.62 -3.15
C ILE A 127 1.78 -5.28 -3.76
N GLU A 128 1.85 -5.15 -5.08
CA GLU A 128 1.41 -3.96 -5.82
C GLU A 128 -0.04 -3.60 -5.48
N ASN A 129 -0.98 -4.55 -5.59
CA ASN A 129 -2.39 -4.32 -5.30
C ASN A 129 -2.65 -3.90 -3.84
N ILE A 130 -1.93 -4.48 -2.88
CA ILE A 130 -2.07 -4.13 -1.46
C ILE A 130 -1.57 -2.71 -1.22
N LEU A 131 -0.43 -2.33 -1.79
CA LEU A 131 0.16 -1.00 -1.62
C LEU A 131 -0.64 0.07 -2.37
N ASP A 132 -1.21 -0.23 -3.55
CA ASP A 132 -2.15 0.65 -4.25
C ASP A 132 -3.42 0.88 -3.42
N TRP A 133 -3.92 -0.17 -2.77
CA TRP A 133 -5.03 -0.04 -1.83
C TRP A 133 -4.66 0.81 -0.62
N CYS A 134 -3.44 0.67 -0.09
CA CYS A 134 -2.95 1.51 1.01
C CYS A 134 -2.88 2.99 0.60
N PHE A 135 -2.45 3.28 -0.63
CA PHE A 135 -2.46 4.62 -1.20
C PHE A 135 -3.90 5.16 -1.30
N ALA A 136 -4.83 4.38 -1.84
CA ALA A 136 -6.25 4.75 -1.96
C ALA A 136 -6.95 4.96 -0.60
N MET A 137 -6.41 4.34 0.48
CA MET A 137 -6.89 4.52 1.86
C MET A 137 -6.15 5.64 2.60
N ASP A 138 -5.30 6.39 1.91
CA ASP A 138 -4.45 7.44 2.46
C ASP A 138 -3.54 6.98 3.63
N TYR A 139 -3.11 5.72 3.64
CA TYR A 139 -2.11 5.24 4.60
C TYR A 139 -0.69 5.65 4.21
N THR A 140 -0.46 5.94 2.94
CA THR A 140 0.80 6.44 2.38
C THR A 140 0.51 7.43 1.25
N ALA A 141 1.37 8.43 1.11
CA ALA A 141 1.35 9.39 0.00
C ALA A 141 2.40 9.06 -1.06
N GLU A 142 3.24 8.05 -0.82
CA GLU A 142 4.36 7.71 -1.70
C GLU A 142 3.92 6.85 -2.89
N LEU A 143 4.70 6.93 -3.95
CA LEU A 143 4.54 6.07 -5.12
C LEU A 143 4.76 4.60 -4.74
N ASN A 144 3.92 3.72 -5.27
CA ASN A 144 3.99 2.30 -4.98
C ASN A 144 5.34 1.68 -5.41
N PRO A 145 6.19 1.24 -4.46
CA PRO A 145 7.51 0.68 -4.76
C PRO A 145 7.44 -0.68 -5.48
N ALA A 146 6.29 -1.38 -5.41
CA ALA A 146 6.07 -2.65 -6.08
C ALA A 146 5.48 -2.52 -7.49
N ARG A 147 5.26 -1.29 -7.98
CA ARG A 147 4.71 -1.05 -9.31
C ARG A 147 5.58 -1.71 -10.37
N TRP A 148 4.93 -2.47 -11.26
CA TRP A 148 5.66 -3.13 -12.34
C TRP A 148 6.07 -2.14 -13.42
N GLN A 149 5.09 -1.50 -14.05
CA GLN A 149 5.28 -0.64 -15.21
C GLN A 149 6.00 0.66 -14.84
N GLY A 150 7.09 0.95 -15.54
CA GLY A 150 7.89 2.15 -15.34
C GLY A 150 8.75 2.13 -14.08
N ASN A 151 8.83 0.99 -13.35
CA ASN A 151 9.61 0.83 -12.13
C ASN A 151 10.36 -0.51 -12.11
N LEU A 152 9.73 -1.61 -11.63
CA LEU A 152 10.40 -2.91 -11.50
C LEU A 152 10.75 -3.55 -12.85
N ASP A 153 10.04 -3.22 -13.92
CA ASP A 153 10.32 -3.64 -15.29
C ASP A 153 11.68 -3.15 -15.82
N LYS A 154 12.27 -2.11 -15.19
CA LYS A 154 13.62 -1.63 -15.50
C LYS A 154 14.73 -2.35 -14.72
N LEU A 155 14.34 -3.06 -13.64
CA LEU A 155 15.27 -3.69 -12.70
C LEU A 155 15.27 -5.22 -12.79
N LEU A 156 14.18 -5.80 -13.26
CA LEU A 156 13.99 -7.24 -13.38
C LEU A 156 13.76 -7.63 -14.83
N GLN A 157 14.29 -8.78 -15.22
CA GLN A 157 14.04 -9.31 -16.57
C GLN A 157 12.56 -9.62 -16.76
N SER A 158 12.03 -9.35 -17.96
CA SER A 158 10.62 -9.65 -18.23
C SER A 158 10.35 -11.16 -18.11
N PRO A 159 9.21 -11.57 -17.52
CA PRO A 159 8.85 -12.97 -17.40
C PRO A 159 8.84 -13.73 -18.74
N ALA A 160 8.43 -13.07 -19.82
CA ALA A 160 8.45 -13.65 -21.14
C ALA A 160 9.88 -13.99 -21.62
N LYS A 161 10.84 -13.12 -21.35
CA LYS A 161 12.26 -13.35 -21.71
C LYS A 161 12.84 -14.52 -20.90
N ILE A 162 12.53 -14.60 -19.60
CA ILE A 162 12.96 -15.71 -18.74
C ILE A 162 12.35 -17.03 -19.23
N LYS A 163 11.07 -17.05 -19.59
CA LYS A 163 10.39 -18.23 -20.12
C LYS A 163 11.06 -18.73 -21.41
N LYS A 164 11.43 -17.82 -22.32
CA LYS A 164 12.17 -18.17 -23.54
C LYS A 164 13.54 -18.77 -23.22
N MET A 165 14.27 -18.21 -22.27
CA MET A 165 15.57 -18.73 -21.83
C MET A 165 15.47 -20.13 -21.23
N ASN A 166 14.49 -20.36 -20.34
CA ASN A 166 14.29 -21.63 -19.65
C ASN A 166 13.80 -22.75 -20.60
N ASN A 167 13.14 -22.40 -21.71
CA ASN A 167 12.64 -23.35 -22.70
C ASN A 167 13.62 -23.57 -23.86
N ASN A 168 14.89 -23.13 -23.74
CA ASN A 168 15.88 -23.21 -24.83
C ASN A 168 15.36 -22.67 -26.19
N GLY A 169 14.47 -21.70 -26.16
CA GLY A 169 13.86 -21.12 -27.36
C GLY A 169 12.78 -21.99 -28.05
N VAL A 170 12.49 -23.16 -27.52
CA VAL A 170 11.46 -24.05 -28.10
C VAL A 170 10.10 -23.68 -27.50
N GLU A 171 9.24 -23.11 -28.31
CA GLU A 171 7.81 -22.99 -27.99
C GLU A 171 7.19 -24.41 -28.07
N ARG A 172 6.97 -25.03 -26.93
CA ARG A 172 6.16 -26.27 -26.87
C ARG A 172 4.71 -25.87 -26.99
N HIS A 173 4.20 -25.82 -28.20
CA HIS A 173 2.77 -25.90 -28.43
C HIS A 173 2.29 -27.28 -27.96
N HIS A 174 1.24 -27.34 -27.14
CA HIS A 174 0.55 -28.61 -26.96
C HIS A 174 0.06 -29.07 -28.33
N PRO A 175 0.38 -30.31 -28.75
CA PRO A 175 -0.19 -30.83 -30.00
C PRO A 175 -1.72 -30.72 -29.91
N ALA A 176 -2.32 -30.18 -30.95
CA ALA A 176 -3.77 -30.21 -31.08
C ALA A 176 -4.22 -31.67 -31.03
N MET A 177 -5.24 -31.99 -30.22
CA MET A 177 -5.84 -33.31 -30.27
C MET A 177 -6.36 -33.56 -31.69
N PRO A 178 -6.03 -34.70 -32.33
CA PRO A 178 -6.63 -35.07 -33.60
C PRO A 178 -8.14 -35.11 -33.44
N TYR A 179 -8.84 -34.43 -34.32
CA TYR A 179 -10.30 -34.53 -34.39
C TYR A 179 -10.57 -35.88 -35.08
N GLU A 180 -11.15 -36.82 -34.34
CA GLU A 180 -11.69 -38.05 -34.90
C GLU A 180 -13.07 -37.70 -35.52
N GLU A 181 -13.19 -37.91 -36.83
CA GLU A 181 -14.47 -37.77 -37.58
C GLU A 181 -15.44 -38.90 -37.22
#